data_6f96663ea33db6d4bb6e855ae0b108ba
#
_entry.id   6f96663ea33db6d4bb6e855ae0b108ba
#
_cell.length_a   1.000
_cell.length_b   1.000
_cell.length_c   1.000
_cell.angle_alpha   90.00
_cell.angle_beta   90.00
_cell.angle_gamma   90.00
#
_symmetry.space_group_name_H-M   'P 1'
#
loop_
_entity.id
_entity.type
_entity.pdbx_description
1 polymer ?
#
loop_
_entity_poly.entity_id
_entity_poly.type
_entity_poly.pdbx_seq_one_letter_code
_entity_poly.pdbx_strand_id
1 'polypeptide(L)'
;VQYFGVQTFTTGIYRTWFGLGERPAAAQLAAFLLAFIVVLLILERWSRSKISNEKANSTRFKRLNRFKLKGWKSALAFTVCFIPVLAGFILPVVLLLEMFFSNLDYLNFKFIELSINSFTVSSITGFLAVFLALVMAYSVRLNPTRSVKFFNRVSSLGYAIPGSVIAVGVLIPFGVFDNTIDAFFREQLGFSSGLLLSGTIFAMVFAYLVRFLSVSYGGVEASMEKITPNMDEAARGMGYRFSKVLRKIHIPMMSGGLLTAGLLVFVDVMKELPAT
;
A
#
# COMPACT_ATOMS: atom_id res chain seq x y z
N VAL A 1 16.06 -5.35 11.81
CA VAL A 1 15.89 -5.18 13.26
C VAL A 1 16.46 -6.39 13.99
N GLN A 2 16.09 -7.61 13.63
CA GLN A 2 16.59 -8.84 14.24
C GLN A 2 18.13 -8.98 14.09
N TYR A 3 18.69 -8.57 12.97
CA TYR A 3 20.13 -8.56 12.72
C TYR A 3 20.92 -7.67 13.71
N PHE A 4 20.31 -6.57 14.15
CA PHE A 4 20.90 -5.63 15.11
C PHE A 4 20.63 -5.99 16.57
N GLY A 5 20.01 -7.14 16.87
CA GLY A 5 19.70 -7.57 18.22
C GLY A 5 18.64 -6.73 18.96
N VAL A 6 18.03 -5.75 18.29
CA VAL A 6 17.01 -4.87 18.89
C VAL A 6 15.65 -5.54 18.81
N GLN A 7 14.99 -5.69 19.96
CA GLN A 7 13.64 -6.24 20.02
C GLN A 7 12.61 -5.10 19.87
N THR A 8 11.72 -5.25 18.90
CA THR A 8 10.59 -4.33 18.66
C THR A 8 9.27 -5.09 18.76
N PHE A 9 8.15 -4.37 18.82
CA PHE A 9 6.83 -5.00 18.82
C PHE A 9 6.63 -5.96 17.63
N THR A 10 7.09 -5.55 16.43
CA THR A 10 6.96 -6.38 15.23
C THR A 10 7.79 -7.66 15.30
N THR A 11 9.01 -7.62 15.84
CA THR A 11 9.83 -8.81 16.08
C THR A 11 9.26 -9.67 17.18
N GLY A 12 8.66 -9.06 18.22
CA GLY A 12 7.94 -9.75 19.29
C GLY A 12 6.74 -10.53 18.76
N ILE A 13 5.89 -9.89 17.94
CA ILE A 13 4.74 -10.54 17.31
C ILE A 13 5.19 -11.73 16.45
N TYR A 14 6.18 -11.54 15.59
CA TYR A 14 6.71 -12.59 14.73
C TYR A 14 7.27 -13.77 15.53
N ARG A 15 8.09 -13.50 16.56
CA ARG A 15 8.68 -14.54 17.42
C ARG A 15 7.62 -15.31 18.20
N THR A 16 6.63 -14.62 18.74
CA THR A 16 5.53 -15.24 19.49
C THR A 16 4.66 -16.11 18.60
N TRP A 17 4.38 -15.65 17.36
CA TRP A 17 3.58 -16.40 16.41
C TRP A 17 4.32 -17.62 15.84
N PHE A 18 5.50 -17.43 15.26
CA PHE A 18 6.22 -18.49 14.55
C PHE A 18 7.20 -19.26 15.43
N GLY A 19 7.82 -18.60 16.41
CA GLY A 19 8.82 -19.23 17.27
C GLY A 19 8.22 -19.98 18.46
N LEU A 20 7.18 -19.43 19.09
CA LEU A 20 6.53 -20.02 20.27
C LEU A 20 5.20 -20.72 19.95
N GLY A 21 4.61 -20.48 18.77
CA GLY A 21 3.30 -21.01 18.40
C GLY A 21 2.12 -20.39 19.16
N GLU A 22 2.35 -19.38 19.98
CA GLU A 22 1.41 -18.72 20.87
C GLU A 22 0.56 -17.67 20.12
N ARG A 23 -0.42 -18.15 19.35
CA ARG A 23 -1.30 -17.27 18.52
C ARG A 23 -2.05 -16.21 19.34
N PRO A 24 -2.65 -16.53 20.52
CA PRO A 24 -3.36 -15.53 21.32
C PRO A 24 -2.44 -14.41 21.82
N ALA A 25 -1.23 -14.75 22.27
CA ALA A 25 -0.25 -13.77 22.76
C ALA A 25 0.25 -12.87 21.61
N ALA A 26 0.49 -13.43 20.44
CA ALA A 26 0.83 -12.65 19.25
C ALA A 26 -0.29 -11.67 18.86
N ALA A 27 -1.57 -12.10 18.93
CA ALA A 27 -2.72 -11.26 18.67
C ALA A 27 -2.85 -10.11 19.70
N GLN A 28 -2.56 -10.35 20.97
CA GLN A 28 -2.54 -9.31 22.00
C GLN A 28 -1.47 -8.26 21.72
N LEU A 29 -0.24 -8.67 21.41
CA LEU A 29 0.84 -7.75 21.04
C LEU A 29 0.49 -6.93 19.79
N ALA A 30 -0.13 -7.56 18.81
CA ALA A 30 -0.61 -6.89 17.60
C ALA A 30 -1.70 -5.85 17.93
N ALA A 31 -2.64 -6.17 18.82
CA ALA A 31 -3.69 -5.25 19.25
C ALA A 31 -3.12 -4.05 20.03
N PHE A 32 -2.14 -4.22 20.89
CA PHE A 32 -1.45 -3.12 21.57
C PHE A 32 -0.74 -2.19 20.59
N LEU A 33 -0.02 -2.77 19.63
CA LEU A 33 0.66 -1.97 18.61
C LEU A 33 -0.34 -1.19 17.76
N LEU A 34 -1.44 -1.83 17.36
CA LEU A 34 -2.51 -1.18 16.61
C LEU A 34 -3.15 -0.03 17.41
N ALA A 35 -3.44 -0.24 18.71
CA ALA A 35 -3.98 0.80 19.57
C ALA A 35 -3.04 2.02 19.65
N PHE A 36 -1.74 1.80 19.80
CA PHE A 36 -0.74 2.87 19.78
C PHE A 36 -0.73 3.65 18.46
N ILE A 37 -0.80 2.96 17.32
CA ILE A 37 -0.86 3.59 15.99
C ILE A 37 -2.14 4.41 15.84
N VAL A 38 -3.29 3.89 16.27
CA VAL A 38 -4.57 4.60 16.21
C VAL A 38 -4.50 5.89 17.04
N VAL A 39 -3.91 5.86 18.23
CA VAL A 39 -3.70 7.06 19.06
C VAL A 39 -2.84 8.08 18.32
N LEU A 40 -1.72 7.67 17.71
CA LEU A 40 -0.87 8.58 16.93
C LEU A 40 -1.61 9.19 15.74
N LEU A 41 -2.42 8.42 15.02
CA LEU A 41 -3.22 8.91 13.90
C LEU A 41 -4.29 9.93 14.35
N ILE A 42 -4.90 9.71 15.52
CA ILE A 42 -5.84 10.66 16.11
C ILE A 42 -5.13 11.97 16.46
N LEU A 43 -3.95 11.90 17.10
CA LEU A 43 -3.15 13.05 17.45
C LEU A 43 -2.69 13.84 16.22
N GLU A 44 -2.23 13.14 15.18
CA GLU A 44 -1.85 13.76 13.90
C GLU A 44 -3.04 14.53 13.28
N ARG A 45 -4.21 13.91 13.23
CA ARG A 45 -5.42 14.55 12.69
C ARG A 45 -5.84 15.77 13.50
N TRP A 46 -5.79 15.66 14.80
CA TRP A 46 -6.09 16.80 15.69
C TRP A 46 -5.13 17.97 15.46
N SER A 47 -3.84 17.68 15.29
CA SER A 47 -2.84 18.68 14.95
C SER A 47 -3.10 19.33 13.58
N ARG A 48 -3.40 18.53 12.55
CA ARG A 48 -3.64 19.03 11.19
C ARG A 48 -4.95 19.78 11.04
N SER A 49 -5.98 19.47 11.83
CA SER A 49 -7.28 20.15 11.76
C SER A 49 -7.18 21.65 12.05
N LYS A 50 -6.18 22.07 12.83
CA LYS A 50 -5.93 23.49 13.13
C LYS A 50 -5.28 24.25 11.97
N ILE A 51 -4.61 23.58 11.03
CA ILE A 51 -3.81 24.20 9.96
C ILE A 51 -4.58 24.31 8.63
N SER A 52 -5.67 23.56 8.48
CA SER A 52 -6.37 23.39 7.19
C SER A 52 -7.12 24.63 6.69
N ASN A 53 -7.41 25.62 7.56
CA ASN A 53 -8.27 26.76 7.18
C ASN A 53 -7.57 27.86 6.35
N GLU A 54 -6.26 27.85 6.24
CA GLU A 54 -5.54 28.93 5.55
C GLU A 54 -5.21 28.65 4.06
N LYS A 55 -5.30 27.40 3.61
CA LYS A 55 -4.84 27.03 2.24
C LYS A 55 -5.93 27.03 1.15
N ALA A 56 -7.18 27.28 1.49
CA ALA A 56 -8.29 27.18 0.53
C ALA A 56 -8.36 28.30 -0.53
N ASN A 57 -7.58 29.37 -0.41
CA ASN A 57 -7.76 30.59 -1.22
C ASN A 57 -6.64 30.93 -2.22
N SER A 58 -5.66 30.11 -2.48
CA SER A 58 -4.64 30.44 -3.48
C SER A 58 -4.67 29.52 -4.69
N THR A 59 -5.54 29.82 -5.64
CA THR A 59 -5.61 29.20 -6.99
C THR A 59 -4.51 29.70 -7.96
N ARG A 60 -3.57 30.53 -7.51
CA ARG A 60 -2.46 30.97 -8.36
C ARG A 60 -1.23 30.08 -8.12
N PHE A 61 -0.90 29.26 -9.10
CA PHE A 61 0.41 28.64 -9.22
C PHE A 61 1.50 29.73 -9.30
N LYS A 62 2.02 30.12 -8.14
CA LYS A 62 3.18 31.02 -8.08
C LYS A 62 4.41 30.21 -8.46
N ARG A 63 5.02 30.52 -9.59
CA ARG A 63 6.31 29.92 -9.98
C ARG A 63 7.30 30.18 -8.86
N LEU A 64 7.88 29.12 -8.31
CA LEU A 64 8.94 29.25 -7.30
C LEU A 64 10.13 29.98 -7.92
N ASN A 65 10.62 30.99 -7.22
CA ASN A 65 11.86 31.69 -7.61
C ASN A 65 13.02 30.69 -7.57
N ARG A 66 13.62 30.44 -8.73
CA ARG A 66 14.79 29.56 -8.84
C ARG A 66 16.05 30.39 -8.58
N PHE A 67 16.78 30.03 -7.53
CA PHE A 67 18.09 30.61 -7.24
C PHE A 67 19.16 29.87 -8.05
N LYS A 68 19.96 30.58 -8.84
CA LYS A 68 21.11 30.01 -9.55
C LYS A 68 22.31 30.05 -8.62
N LEU A 69 22.69 28.93 -8.07
CA LEU A 69 23.93 28.76 -7.33
C LEU A 69 25.10 28.77 -8.31
N LYS A 70 26.20 29.52 -7.98
CA LYS A 70 27.42 29.62 -8.80
C LYS A 70 28.65 29.24 -7.97
N GLY A 71 29.66 28.71 -8.66
CA GLY A 71 30.95 28.39 -8.04
C GLY A 71 30.88 27.30 -6.96
N TRP A 72 31.65 27.46 -5.90
CA TRP A 72 31.79 26.50 -4.81
C TRP A 72 30.47 26.19 -4.09
N LYS A 73 29.53 27.14 -4.01
CA LYS A 73 28.19 26.94 -3.43
C LYS A 73 27.36 25.93 -4.22
N SER A 74 27.51 25.89 -5.54
CA SER A 74 26.87 24.89 -6.39
C SER A 74 27.47 23.51 -6.16
N ALA A 75 28.80 23.40 -6.07
CA ALA A 75 29.50 22.16 -5.78
C ALA A 75 29.12 21.61 -4.41
N LEU A 76 29.10 22.44 -3.39
CA LEU A 76 28.70 22.05 -2.03
C LEU A 76 27.24 21.55 -2.00
N ALA A 77 26.31 22.27 -2.61
CA ALA A 77 24.91 21.85 -2.67
C ALA A 77 24.75 20.52 -3.40
N PHE A 78 25.47 20.32 -4.51
CA PHE A 78 25.49 19.05 -5.22
C PHE A 78 26.03 17.92 -4.34
N THR A 79 27.17 18.11 -3.68
CA THR A 79 27.79 17.10 -2.83
C THR A 79 26.89 16.70 -1.66
N VAL A 80 26.28 17.67 -0.97
CA VAL A 80 25.37 17.43 0.15
C VAL A 80 24.14 16.61 -0.30
N CYS A 81 23.60 16.88 -1.50
CA CYS A 81 22.50 16.11 -2.04
C CYS A 81 22.93 14.75 -2.58
N PHE A 82 24.17 14.65 -3.12
CA PHE A 82 24.67 13.43 -3.76
C PHE A 82 25.16 12.38 -2.75
N ILE A 83 25.76 12.78 -1.62
CA ILE A 83 26.27 11.84 -0.61
C ILE A 83 25.18 10.88 -0.10
N PRO A 84 23.96 11.31 0.26
CA PRO A 84 22.90 10.38 0.67
C PRO A 84 22.50 9.41 -0.45
N VAL A 85 22.48 9.87 -1.69
CA VAL A 85 22.17 9.02 -2.85
C VAL A 85 23.30 8.02 -3.10
N LEU A 86 24.56 8.47 -3.01
CA LEU A 86 25.71 7.59 -3.15
C LEU A 86 25.74 6.50 -2.07
N ALA A 87 25.62 6.91 -0.79
CA ALA A 87 25.73 5.98 0.33
C ALA A 87 24.47 5.12 0.52
N GLY A 88 23.28 5.66 0.28
CA GLY A 88 22.00 4.97 0.52
C GLY A 88 21.47 4.19 -0.69
N PHE A 89 21.94 4.47 -1.89
CA PHE A 89 21.46 3.80 -3.11
C PHE A 89 22.61 3.22 -3.96
N ILE A 90 23.55 4.04 -4.42
CA ILE A 90 24.55 3.59 -5.40
C ILE A 90 25.47 2.53 -4.79
N LEU A 91 25.99 2.76 -3.60
CA LEU A 91 26.90 1.83 -2.93
C LEU A 91 26.21 0.48 -2.63
N PRO A 92 25.02 0.40 -2.02
CA PRO A 92 24.31 -0.87 -1.86
C PRO A 92 24.02 -1.58 -3.19
N VAL A 93 23.62 -0.85 -4.23
CA VAL A 93 23.36 -1.44 -5.56
C VAL A 93 24.62 -2.05 -6.15
N VAL A 94 25.76 -1.35 -6.08
CA VAL A 94 27.04 -1.87 -6.59
C VAL A 94 27.45 -3.14 -5.85
N LEU A 95 27.38 -3.14 -4.51
CA LEU A 95 27.68 -4.31 -3.70
C LEU A 95 26.77 -5.50 -4.02
N LEU A 96 25.46 -5.27 -4.17
CA LEU A 96 24.51 -6.32 -4.53
C LEU A 96 24.76 -6.86 -5.94
N LEU A 97 25.11 -6.01 -6.90
CA LEU A 97 25.48 -6.44 -8.25
C LEU A 97 26.77 -7.27 -8.24
N GLU A 98 27.79 -6.87 -7.49
CA GLU A 98 29.01 -7.63 -7.31
C GLU A 98 28.74 -9.02 -6.74
N MET A 99 27.93 -9.09 -5.66
CA MET A 99 27.50 -10.35 -5.06
C MET A 99 26.69 -11.20 -6.04
N PHE A 100 25.83 -10.61 -6.83
CA PHE A 100 25.02 -11.30 -7.84
C PHE A 100 25.91 -11.92 -8.93
N PHE A 101 26.80 -11.14 -9.52
CA PHE A 101 27.72 -11.66 -10.58
C PHE A 101 28.76 -12.66 -10.08
N SER A 102 29.14 -12.56 -8.79
CA SER A 102 30.08 -13.52 -8.19
C SER A 102 29.43 -14.86 -7.84
N ASN A 103 28.10 -14.94 -7.84
CA ASN A 103 27.34 -16.12 -7.39
C ASN A 103 26.26 -16.54 -8.39
N LEU A 104 26.54 -16.51 -9.68
CA LEU A 104 25.60 -16.87 -10.75
C LEU A 104 25.10 -18.32 -10.68
N ASP A 105 25.84 -19.21 -10.02
CA ASP A 105 25.47 -20.61 -9.84
C ASP A 105 24.20 -20.82 -9.03
N TYR A 106 23.77 -19.80 -8.25
CA TYR A 106 22.49 -19.80 -7.54
C TYR A 106 21.28 -19.45 -8.40
N LEU A 107 21.48 -19.04 -9.66
CA LEU A 107 20.39 -18.80 -10.63
C LEU A 107 19.84 -20.16 -11.14
N ASN A 108 19.16 -20.86 -10.27
CA ASN A 108 18.52 -22.13 -10.58
C ASN A 108 17.03 -21.93 -10.94
N PHE A 109 16.39 -23.01 -11.38
CA PHE A 109 14.99 -23.02 -11.73
C PHE A 109 14.07 -22.49 -10.61
N LYS A 110 14.43 -22.75 -9.35
CA LYS A 110 13.69 -22.28 -8.17
C LYS A 110 13.72 -20.76 -8.04
N PHE A 111 14.84 -20.10 -8.39
CA PHE A 111 14.92 -18.64 -8.40
C PHE A 111 13.94 -18.01 -9.40
N ILE A 112 13.84 -18.59 -10.59
CA ILE A 112 12.92 -18.14 -11.64
C ILE A 112 11.47 -18.32 -11.18
N GLU A 113 11.14 -19.47 -10.61
CA GLU A 113 9.81 -19.75 -10.06
C GLU A 113 9.41 -18.73 -8.98
N LEU A 114 10.27 -18.48 -7.99
CA LEU A 114 10.01 -17.49 -6.95
C LEU A 114 9.84 -16.08 -7.51
N SER A 115 10.65 -15.72 -8.51
CA SER A 115 10.57 -14.42 -9.18
C SER A 115 9.23 -14.24 -9.91
N ILE A 116 8.78 -15.27 -10.65
CA ILE A 116 7.48 -15.26 -11.34
C ILE A 116 6.33 -15.15 -10.33
N ASN A 117 6.39 -15.91 -9.24
CA ASN A 117 5.36 -15.87 -8.20
C ASN A 117 5.26 -14.48 -7.57
N SER A 118 6.40 -13.90 -7.18
CA SER A 118 6.44 -12.55 -6.61
C SER A 118 5.92 -11.49 -7.59
N PHE A 119 6.34 -11.58 -8.87
CA PHE A 119 5.87 -10.67 -9.91
C PHE A 119 4.36 -10.79 -10.15
N THR A 120 3.85 -12.01 -10.16
CA THR A 120 2.42 -12.29 -10.37
C THR A 120 1.57 -11.73 -9.24
N VAL A 121 1.93 -12.02 -7.98
CA VAL A 121 1.21 -11.52 -6.80
C VAL A 121 1.24 -9.99 -6.76
N SER A 122 2.40 -9.37 -7.01
CA SER A 122 2.56 -7.92 -7.01
C SER A 122 1.76 -7.26 -8.13
N SER A 123 1.72 -7.86 -9.32
CA SER A 123 0.94 -7.35 -10.46
C SER A 123 -0.57 -7.42 -10.20
N ILE A 124 -1.06 -8.56 -9.70
CA ILE A 124 -2.47 -8.74 -9.35
C ILE A 124 -2.88 -7.73 -8.27
N THR A 125 -2.08 -7.63 -7.21
CA THR A 125 -2.36 -6.70 -6.10
C THR A 125 -2.34 -5.26 -6.57
N GLY A 126 -1.33 -4.85 -7.35
CA GLY A 126 -1.21 -3.49 -7.90
C GLY A 126 -2.40 -3.12 -8.77
N PHE A 127 -2.81 -4.02 -9.67
CA PHE A 127 -3.99 -3.80 -10.52
C PHE A 127 -5.28 -3.68 -9.70
N LEU A 128 -5.52 -4.60 -8.77
CA LEU A 128 -6.72 -4.58 -7.92
C LEU A 128 -6.74 -3.36 -7.00
N ALA A 129 -5.59 -2.96 -6.45
CA ALA A 129 -5.48 -1.77 -5.60
C ALA A 129 -5.85 -0.50 -6.37
N VAL A 130 -5.35 -0.32 -7.61
CA VAL A 130 -5.71 0.83 -8.46
C VAL A 130 -7.20 0.80 -8.82
N PHE A 131 -7.72 -0.37 -9.17
CA PHE A 131 -9.13 -0.51 -9.50
C PHE A 131 -10.03 -0.13 -8.31
N LEU A 132 -9.77 -0.67 -7.12
CA LEU A 132 -10.52 -0.34 -5.91
C LEU A 132 -10.35 1.13 -5.51
N ALA A 133 -9.13 1.67 -5.59
CA ALA A 133 -8.85 3.07 -5.33
C ALA A 133 -9.63 4.00 -6.27
N LEU A 134 -9.73 3.64 -7.56
CA LEU A 134 -10.51 4.39 -8.53
C LEU A 134 -12.01 4.37 -8.19
N VAL A 135 -12.56 3.21 -7.81
CA VAL A 135 -13.96 3.09 -7.37
C VAL A 135 -14.20 3.93 -6.12
N MET A 136 -13.29 3.87 -5.14
CA MET A 136 -13.39 4.66 -3.91
C MET A 136 -13.33 6.17 -4.17
N ALA A 137 -12.35 6.64 -4.92
CA ALA A 137 -12.21 8.06 -5.24
C ALA A 137 -13.39 8.58 -6.06
N TYR A 138 -13.87 7.77 -7.01
CA TYR A 138 -15.03 8.12 -7.81
C TYR A 138 -16.34 8.13 -7.01
N SER A 139 -16.48 7.27 -6.00
CA SER A 139 -17.64 7.27 -5.11
C SER A 139 -17.76 8.58 -4.32
N VAL A 140 -16.64 9.12 -3.83
CA VAL A 140 -16.60 10.44 -3.17
C VAL A 140 -16.96 11.56 -4.14
N ARG A 141 -16.48 11.48 -5.38
CA ARG A 141 -16.78 12.50 -6.41
C ARG A 141 -18.24 12.54 -6.79
N LEU A 142 -18.90 11.38 -6.90
CA LEU A 142 -20.32 11.29 -7.24
C LEU A 142 -21.24 11.64 -6.08
N ASN A 143 -20.90 11.20 -4.88
CA ASN A 143 -21.73 11.34 -3.70
C ASN A 143 -20.90 11.64 -2.45
N PRO A 144 -20.50 12.91 -2.22
CA PRO A 144 -19.60 13.30 -1.13
C PRO A 144 -20.24 13.30 0.26
N THR A 145 -21.06 12.29 0.59
CA THR A 145 -21.71 12.16 1.91
C THR A 145 -20.67 11.92 3.01
N ARG A 146 -21.05 12.24 4.25
CA ARG A 146 -20.18 11.99 5.42
C ARG A 146 -19.83 10.52 5.56
N SER A 147 -20.77 9.62 5.32
CA SER A 147 -20.55 8.17 5.38
C SER A 147 -19.54 7.69 4.35
N VAL A 148 -19.68 8.08 3.07
CA VAL A 148 -18.74 7.69 2.01
C VAL A 148 -17.32 8.18 2.32
N LYS A 149 -17.18 9.44 2.76
CA LYS A 149 -15.90 10.00 3.18
C LYS A 149 -15.30 9.26 4.38
N PHE A 150 -16.14 8.87 5.34
CA PHE A 150 -15.70 8.11 6.51
C PHE A 150 -15.18 6.73 6.13
N PHE A 151 -15.94 5.94 5.36
CA PHE A 151 -15.51 4.61 4.94
C PHE A 151 -14.25 4.64 4.08
N ASN A 152 -14.14 5.57 3.13
CA ASN A 152 -12.90 5.73 2.34
C ASN A 152 -11.70 6.07 3.24
N ARG A 153 -11.90 6.90 4.25
CA ARG A 153 -10.86 7.26 5.21
C ARG A 153 -10.43 6.07 6.08
N VAL A 154 -11.38 5.24 6.52
CA VAL A 154 -11.08 4.00 7.27
C VAL A 154 -10.30 3.02 6.38
N SER A 155 -10.75 2.79 5.15
CA SER A 155 -10.06 1.91 4.19
C SER A 155 -8.63 2.39 3.85
N SER A 156 -8.36 3.68 4.02
CA SER A 156 -7.04 4.27 3.77
C SER A 156 -6.08 4.18 4.97
N LEU A 157 -6.45 3.53 6.07
CA LEU A 157 -5.59 3.41 7.26
C LEU A 157 -4.62 2.22 7.19
N GLY A 158 -4.82 1.30 6.27
CA GLY A 158 -4.10 0.03 6.20
C GLY A 158 -2.58 0.16 6.15
N TYR A 159 -2.04 1.17 5.48
CA TYR A 159 -0.59 1.38 5.39
C TYR A 159 0.08 1.71 6.74
N ALA A 160 -0.65 2.32 7.65
CA ALA A 160 -0.15 2.62 8.98
C ALA A 160 -0.03 1.36 9.86
N ILE A 161 -0.70 0.26 9.49
CA ILE A 161 -0.70 -0.98 10.25
C ILE A 161 0.51 -1.82 9.85
N PRO A 162 1.34 -2.31 10.79
CA PRO A 162 2.45 -3.20 10.48
C PRO A 162 2.00 -4.49 9.79
N GLY A 163 2.82 -4.99 8.84
CA GLY A 163 2.49 -6.21 8.08
C GLY A 163 2.24 -7.43 8.96
N SER A 164 3.00 -7.60 10.03
CA SER A 164 2.79 -8.68 10.99
C SER A 164 1.41 -8.64 11.69
N VAL A 165 0.88 -7.44 11.96
CA VAL A 165 -0.47 -7.27 12.54
C VAL A 165 -1.53 -7.65 11.51
N ILE A 166 -1.35 -7.25 10.27
CA ILE A 166 -2.27 -7.59 9.18
C ILE A 166 -2.24 -9.10 8.92
N ALA A 167 -1.06 -9.71 8.90
CA ALA A 167 -0.92 -11.16 8.73
C ALA A 167 -1.73 -11.92 9.79
N VAL A 168 -1.56 -11.59 11.08
CA VAL A 168 -2.32 -12.17 12.17
C VAL A 168 -3.82 -11.90 12.03
N GLY A 169 -4.18 -10.63 11.71
CA GLY A 169 -5.57 -10.19 11.56
C GLY A 169 -6.32 -10.83 10.38
N VAL A 170 -5.61 -11.29 9.35
CA VAL A 170 -6.20 -11.99 8.19
C VAL A 170 -6.19 -13.50 8.39
N LEU A 171 -5.08 -14.07 8.86
CA LEU A 171 -4.93 -15.52 8.96
C LEU A 171 -5.86 -16.15 10.02
N ILE A 172 -6.11 -15.47 11.14
CA ILE A 172 -7.01 -16.00 12.17
C ILE A 172 -8.44 -16.13 11.66
N PRO A 173 -9.12 -15.07 11.16
CA PRO A 173 -10.47 -15.19 10.64
C PRO A 173 -10.58 -16.16 9.47
N PHE A 174 -9.61 -16.17 8.56
CA PHE A 174 -9.62 -17.08 7.41
C PHE A 174 -9.46 -18.54 7.85
N GLY A 175 -8.58 -18.81 8.81
CA GLY A 175 -8.43 -20.16 9.38
C GLY A 175 -9.70 -20.64 10.12
N VAL A 176 -10.38 -19.77 10.86
CA VAL A 176 -11.67 -20.10 11.48
C VAL A 176 -12.73 -20.38 10.42
N PHE A 177 -12.80 -19.57 9.37
CA PHE A 177 -13.73 -19.75 8.27
C PHE A 177 -13.49 -21.08 7.53
N ASP A 178 -12.24 -21.38 7.17
CA ASP A 178 -11.87 -22.61 6.48
C ASP A 178 -12.22 -23.85 7.33
N ASN A 179 -11.87 -23.83 8.63
CA ASN A 179 -12.18 -24.94 9.53
C ASN A 179 -13.69 -25.14 9.70
N THR A 180 -14.46 -24.06 9.76
CA THR A 180 -15.93 -24.13 9.87
C THR A 180 -16.56 -24.74 8.61
N ILE A 181 -16.08 -24.30 7.44
CA ILE A 181 -16.54 -24.85 6.18
C ILE A 181 -16.13 -26.32 6.02
N ASP A 182 -14.89 -26.67 6.33
CA ASP A 182 -14.40 -28.05 6.23
C ASP A 182 -15.19 -28.98 7.16
N ALA A 183 -15.49 -28.55 8.39
CA ALA A 183 -16.34 -29.30 9.32
C ALA A 183 -17.74 -29.53 8.72
N PHE A 184 -18.37 -28.49 8.17
CA PHE A 184 -19.67 -28.58 7.52
C PHE A 184 -19.67 -29.58 6.34
N PHE A 185 -18.65 -29.51 5.46
CA PHE A 185 -18.53 -30.44 4.33
C PHE A 185 -18.30 -31.88 4.77
N ARG A 186 -17.49 -32.11 5.82
CA ARG A 186 -17.27 -33.46 6.39
C ARG A 186 -18.53 -34.04 6.98
N GLU A 187 -19.29 -33.22 7.72
CA GLU A 187 -20.53 -33.71 8.38
C GLU A 187 -21.68 -33.95 7.40
N GLN A 188 -21.84 -33.07 6.39
CA GLN A 188 -23.00 -33.12 5.50
C GLN A 188 -22.74 -33.89 4.19
N LEU A 189 -21.52 -33.88 3.69
CA LEU A 189 -21.19 -34.39 2.37
C LEU A 189 -20.13 -35.50 2.41
N GLY A 190 -19.53 -35.78 3.58
CA GLY A 190 -18.58 -36.87 3.75
C GLY A 190 -17.19 -36.68 3.15
N PHE A 191 -16.86 -35.46 2.69
CA PHE A 191 -15.53 -35.13 2.15
C PHE A 191 -14.96 -33.85 2.79
N SER A 192 -13.61 -33.73 2.78
CA SER A 192 -12.91 -32.53 3.26
C SER A 192 -12.79 -31.50 2.14
N SER A 193 -13.17 -30.26 2.43
CA SER A 193 -12.92 -29.13 1.50
C SER A 193 -11.48 -28.64 1.51
N GLY A 194 -10.73 -28.99 2.56
CA GLY A 194 -9.39 -28.45 2.82
C GLY A 194 -9.40 -26.94 3.14
N LEU A 195 -8.24 -26.31 3.00
CA LEU A 195 -8.10 -24.87 3.21
C LEU A 195 -8.48 -24.12 1.91
N LEU A 196 -9.56 -23.34 1.94
CA LEU A 196 -10.06 -22.59 0.79
C LEU A 196 -9.44 -21.19 0.68
N LEU A 197 -9.23 -20.53 1.82
CA LEU A 197 -8.71 -19.17 1.89
C LEU A 197 -7.29 -19.15 2.48
N SER A 198 -7.08 -19.79 3.64
CA SER A 198 -5.79 -19.81 4.32
C SER A 198 -4.72 -20.52 3.50
N GLY A 199 -3.54 -19.92 3.40
CA GLY A 199 -2.42 -20.49 2.65
C GLY A 199 -2.56 -20.40 1.12
N THR A 200 -3.50 -19.59 0.62
CA THR A 200 -3.70 -19.35 -0.81
C THR A 200 -3.20 -17.98 -1.25
N ILE A 201 -2.98 -17.81 -2.56
CA ILE A 201 -2.68 -16.49 -3.17
C ILE A 201 -3.78 -15.47 -2.85
N PHE A 202 -5.03 -15.92 -2.70
CA PHE A 202 -6.15 -15.05 -2.34
C PHE A 202 -5.96 -14.38 -0.98
N ALA A 203 -5.60 -15.16 0.06
CA ALA A 203 -5.34 -14.60 1.39
C ALA A 203 -4.20 -13.58 1.37
N MET A 204 -3.13 -13.88 0.62
CA MET A 204 -1.98 -13.00 0.46
C MET A 204 -2.36 -11.70 -0.25
N VAL A 205 -3.04 -11.78 -1.40
CA VAL A 205 -3.51 -10.60 -2.14
C VAL A 205 -4.47 -9.77 -1.30
N PHE A 206 -5.37 -10.42 -0.53
CA PHE A 206 -6.29 -9.73 0.37
C PHE A 206 -5.52 -8.96 1.47
N ALA A 207 -4.55 -9.59 2.13
CA ALA A 207 -3.72 -8.93 3.14
C ALA A 207 -2.95 -7.74 2.58
N TYR A 208 -2.39 -7.88 1.38
CA TYR A 208 -1.71 -6.78 0.68
C TYR A 208 -2.66 -5.66 0.27
N LEU A 209 -3.88 -5.99 -0.19
CA LEU A 209 -4.89 -4.97 -0.48
C LEU A 209 -5.27 -4.18 0.78
N VAL A 210 -5.50 -4.86 1.91
CA VAL A 210 -5.78 -4.18 3.19
C VAL A 210 -4.65 -3.20 3.53
N ARG A 211 -3.40 -3.57 3.28
CA ARG A 211 -2.23 -2.75 3.61
C ARG A 211 -2.00 -1.62 2.62
N PHE A 212 -1.94 -1.93 1.34
CA PHE A 212 -1.44 -1.01 0.31
C PHE A 212 -2.52 -0.24 -0.45
N LEU A 213 -3.80 -0.52 -0.20
CA LEU A 213 -4.91 0.22 -0.82
C LEU A 213 -4.81 1.73 -0.57
N SER A 214 -4.33 2.14 0.62
CA SER A 214 -4.16 3.55 0.96
C SER A 214 -3.11 4.26 0.09
N VAL A 215 -2.04 3.57 -0.29
CA VAL A 215 -0.99 4.10 -1.17
C VAL A 215 -1.58 4.38 -2.55
N SER A 216 -2.31 3.40 -3.09
CA SER A 216 -3.01 3.55 -4.36
C SER A 216 -4.08 4.64 -4.30
N TYR A 217 -4.90 4.66 -3.23
CA TYR A 217 -5.96 5.64 -3.05
C TYR A 217 -5.42 7.08 -3.02
N GLY A 218 -4.34 7.35 -2.28
CA GLY A 218 -3.71 8.67 -2.24
C GLY A 218 -3.21 9.13 -3.62
N GLY A 219 -2.60 8.24 -4.40
CA GLY A 219 -2.15 8.55 -5.78
C GLY A 219 -3.31 8.83 -6.75
N VAL A 220 -4.38 8.04 -6.65
CA VAL A 220 -5.59 8.20 -7.47
C VAL A 220 -6.34 9.48 -7.08
N GLU A 221 -6.53 9.73 -5.79
CA GLU A 221 -7.19 10.94 -5.27
C GLU A 221 -6.45 12.20 -5.72
N ALA A 222 -5.14 12.27 -5.54
CA ALA A 222 -4.31 13.41 -5.99
C ALA A 222 -4.38 13.63 -7.50
N SER A 223 -4.57 12.56 -8.28
CA SER A 223 -4.74 12.66 -9.74
C SER A 223 -6.14 13.15 -10.11
N MET A 224 -7.16 12.74 -9.34
CA MET A 224 -8.54 13.14 -9.55
C MET A 224 -8.78 14.62 -9.17
N GLU A 225 -8.07 15.16 -8.19
CA GLU A 225 -8.12 16.58 -7.81
C GLU A 225 -7.72 17.54 -8.95
N LYS A 226 -6.93 17.06 -9.91
CA LYS A 226 -6.55 17.85 -11.10
C LYS A 226 -7.70 18.05 -12.08
N ILE A 227 -8.76 17.25 -11.99
CA ILE A 227 -9.93 17.31 -12.85
C ILE A 227 -10.97 18.22 -12.19
N THR A 228 -11.21 19.39 -12.78
CA THR A 228 -12.14 20.38 -12.24
C THR A 228 -13.60 19.92 -12.36
N PRO A 229 -14.50 20.32 -11.45
CA PRO A 229 -15.94 20.03 -11.55
C PRO A 229 -16.56 20.52 -12.87
N ASN A 230 -16.11 21.64 -13.41
CA ASN A 230 -16.59 22.21 -14.68
C ASN A 230 -16.43 21.24 -15.86
N MET A 231 -15.41 20.37 -15.84
CA MET A 231 -15.24 19.33 -16.86
C MET A 231 -16.37 18.30 -16.82
N ASP A 232 -16.81 17.95 -15.62
CA ASP A 232 -17.93 17.01 -15.42
C ASP A 232 -19.24 17.64 -15.90
N GLU A 233 -19.45 18.90 -15.57
CA GLU A 233 -20.66 19.66 -15.98
C GLU A 233 -20.71 19.82 -17.50
N ALA A 234 -19.61 20.19 -18.14
CA ALA A 234 -19.51 20.27 -19.59
C ALA A 234 -19.78 18.91 -20.28
N ALA A 235 -19.22 17.82 -19.75
CA ALA A 235 -19.46 16.49 -20.27
C ALA A 235 -20.92 16.04 -20.11
N ARG A 236 -21.55 16.38 -19.00
CA ARG A 236 -22.99 16.12 -18.77
C ARG A 236 -23.87 16.95 -19.70
N GLY A 237 -23.51 18.22 -19.91
CA GLY A 237 -24.19 19.09 -20.90
C GLY A 237 -24.17 18.52 -22.31
N MET A 238 -23.11 17.75 -22.67
CA MET A 238 -23.02 16.99 -23.93
C MET A 238 -23.76 15.65 -23.91
N GLY A 239 -24.51 15.33 -22.85
CA GLY A 239 -25.30 14.09 -22.72
C GLY A 239 -24.48 12.85 -22.31
N TYR A 240 -23.25 13.01 -21.78
CA TYR A 240 -22.45 11.89 -21.32
C TYR A 240 -22.93 11.38 -19.96
N ARG A 241 -23.15 10.04 -19.87
CA ARG A 241 -23.40 9.35 -18.59
C ARG A 241 -22.10 9.24 -17.79
N PHE A 242 -22.19 9.09 -16.46
CA PHE A 242 -21.05 9.01 -15.55
C PHE A 242 -19.98 8.01 -15.98
N SER A 243 -20.37 6.79 -16.39
CA SER A 243 -19.42 5.77 -16.86
C SER A 243 -18.66 6.19 -18.13
N LYS A 244 -19.30 6.95 -19.02
CA LYS A 244 -18.67 7.47 -20.23
C LYS A 244 -17.71 8.61 -19.91
N VAL A 245 -18.05 9.48 -18.94
CA VAL A 245 -17.16 10.53 -18.43
C VAL A 245 -15.93 9.89 -17.79
N LEU A 246 -16.10 8.88 -16.92
CA LEU A 246 -15.00 8.16 -16.31
C LEU A 246 -14.04 7.58 -17.35
N ARG A 247 -14.56 6.83 -18.35
CA ARG A 247 -13.73 6.14 -19.33
C ARG A 247 -13.07 7.07 -20.33
N LYS A 248 -13.78 8.12 -20.81
CA LYS A 248 -13.31 8.97 -21.92
C LYS A 248 -12.57 10.21 -21.46
N ILE A 249 -12.79 10.66 -20.22
CA ILE A 249 -12.21 11.90 -19.71
C ILE A 249 -11.29 11.60 -18.52
N HIS A 250 -11.84 11.01 -17.46
CA HIS A 250 -11.08 10.88 -16.20
C HIS A 250 -9.91 9.91 -16.33
N ILE A 251 -10.15 8.65 -16.76
CA ILE A 251 -9.08 7.64 -16.88
C ILE A 251 -7.94 8.11 -17.78
N PRO A 252 -8.17 8.65 -19.00
CA PRO A 252 -7.09 9.15 -19.82
C PRO A 252 -6.31 10.31 -19.19
N MET A 253 -7.01 11.26 -18.55
CA MET A 253 -6.35 12.38 -17.86
C MET A 253 -5.56 11.97 -16.64
N MET A 254 -5.97 10.91 -15.97
CA MET A 254 -5.33 10.36 -14.77
C MET A 254 -4.32 9.26 -15.08
N SER A 255 -4.14 8.85 -16.33
CA SER A 255 -3.37 7.66 -16.71
C SER A 255 -1.97 7.60 -16.09
N GLY A 256 -1.22 8.71 -16.10
CA GLY A 256 0.08 8.79 -15.45
C GLY A 256 0.01 8.57 -13.93
N GLY A 257 -1.01 9.13 -13.26
CA GLY A 257 -1.21 8.94 -11.83
C GLY A 257 -1.69 7.53 -11.46
N LEU A 258 -2.56 6.93 -12.28
CA LEU A 258 -2.99 5.54 -12.11
C LEU A 258 -1.82 4.58 -12.25
N LEU A 259 -0.98 4.79 -13.27
CA LEU A 259 0.23 3.99 -13.48
C LEU A 259 1.20 4.13 -12.28
N THR A 260 1.44 5.36 -11.84
CA THR A 260 2.32 5.60 -10.68
C THR A 260 1.77 4.95 -9.41
N ALA A 261 0.47 5.07 -9.15
CA ALA A 261 -0.17 4.41 -8.00
C ALA A 261 -0.03 2.88 -8.06
N GLY A 262 -0.21 2.29 -9.23
CA GLY A 262 -0.03 0.85 -9.44
C GLY A 262 1.42 0.39 -9.26
N LEU A 263 2.37 1.14 -9.81
CA LEU A 263 3.80 0.84 -9.66
C LEU A 263 4.27 0.97 -8.20
N LEU A 264 3.77 1.95 -7.45
CA LEU A 264 4.09 2.09 -6.03
C LEU A 264 3.61 0.86 -5.24
N VAL A 265 2.36 0.43 -5.46
CA VAL A 265 1.84 -0.78 -4.80
C VAL A 265 2.61 -2.02 -5.25
N PHE A 266 2.90 -2.15 -6.54
CA PHE A 266 3.70 -3.26 -7.07
C PHE A 266 5.06 -3.37 -6.37
N VAL A 267 5.80 -2.27 -6.27
CA VAL A 267 7.11 -2.22 -5.61
C VAL A 267 6.99 -2.50 -4.11
N ASP A 268 5.95 -1.95 -3.46
CA ASP A 268 5.70 -2.16 -2.04
C ASP A 268 5.41 -3.64 -1.73
N VAL A 269 4.62 -4.31 -2.57
CA VAL A 269 4.35 -5.76 -2.44
C VAL A 269 5.60 -6.59 -2.70
N MET A 270 6.39 -6.25 -3.74
CA MET A 270 7.64 -6.97 -4.06
C MET A 270 8.67 -7.00 -2.92
N LYS A 271 8.69 -5.95 -2.08
CA LYS A 271 9.64 -5.84 -0.96
C LYS A 271 9.04 -6.26 0.39
N GLU A 272 7.77 -6.67 0.41
CA GLU A 272 7.07 -7.00 1.65
C GLU A 272 7.39 -8.43 2.09
N LEU A 273 8.09 -8.57 3.21
CA LEU A 273 8.40 -9.86 3.84
C LEU A 273 7.48 -10.19 5.03
N PRO A 274 7.10 -9.24 5.92
CA PRO A 274 6.39 -9.56 7.15
C PRO A 274 4.97 -10.09 6.98
N ALA A 275 4.33 -9.85 5.82
CA ALA A 275 2.98 -10.33 5.54
C ALA A 275 2.95 -11.56 4.61
N THR A 276 4.12 -11.95 4.10
CA THR A 276 4.32 -13.13 3.25
C THR A 276 4.63 -14.35 4.08
#